data_fff329dc7d3e13fec41f08d9fcd7d36e
#
_entry.id   fff329dc7d3e13fec41f08d9fcd7d36e
#
_cell.length_a   1.000
_cell.length_b   1.000
_cell.length_c   1.000
_cell.angle_alpha   90.00
_cell.angle_beta   90.00
_cell.angle_gamma   90.00
#
_symmetry.space_group_name_H-M   'P 1'
#
loop_
_entity.id
_entity.type
_entity.pdbx_description
1 polymer ?
#
loop_
_entity_poly.entity_id
_entity_poly.type
_entity_poly.pdbx_seq_one_letter_code
_entity_poly.pdbx_strand_id
1 'polypeptide(L)' 'MLNNSQYIEKLRSSGLRPTKQRIKICEVLFNTQKTFHFTINELVKRISKSTNDKISLATVYNTVHAFKNKGYLK' A
#
# COMPACT_ATOMS: atom_id res chain seq x y z
N MET A 1 8.90 -11.79 3.87
CA MET A 1 8.66 -10.37 4.15
C MET A 1 9.33 -9.53 3.08
N LEU A 2 8.60 -8.61 2.48
CA LEU A 2 9.15 -7.74 1.44
C LEU A 2 9.95 -6.60 2.07
N ASN A 3 11.04 -6.22 1.41
CA ASN A 3 11.84 -5.07 1.85
C ASN A 3 11.50 -3.83 1.02
N ASN A 4 12.12 -2.69 1.36
CA ASN A 4 11.84 -1.42 0.69
C ASN A 4 12.14 -1.47 -0.81
N SER A 5 13.18 -2.17 -1.22
CA SER A 5 13.52 -2.28 -2.64
C SER A 5 12.40 -2.98 -3.42
N GLN A 6 11.80 -4.00 -2.83
CA GLN A 6 10.70 -4.72 -3.46
C GLN A 6 9.44 -3.86 -3.54
N TYR A 7 9.16 -3.04 -2.52
CA TYR A 7 8.05 -2.09 -2.54
C TYR A 7 8.24 -1.05 -3.65
N ILE A 8 9.45 -0.52 -3.77
CA ILE A 8 9.78 0.47 -4.80
C ILE A 8 9.55 -0.13 -6.20
N GLU A 9 10.02 -1.36 -6.41
CA GLU A 9 9.84 -2.05 -7.68
C GLU A 9 8.36 -2.27 -8.01
N LYS A 10 7.58 -2.69 -7.04
CA LYS A 10 6.14 -2.89 -7.23
C LYS A 10 5.44 -1.58 -7.59
N LEU A 11 5.81 -0.49 -6.92
CA LEU A 11 5.24 0.82 -7.20
C LEU A 11 5.59 1.27 -8.61
N ARG A 12 6.86 1.15 -9.01
CA ARG A 12 7.29 1.55 -10.35
C ARG A 12 6.62 0.72 -11.44
N SER A 13 6.53 -0.59 -11.23
CA SER A 13 5.89 -1.46 -12.23
C SER A 13 4.40 -1.21 -12.34
N SER A 14 3.79 -0.64 -11.31
CA SER A 14 2.38 -0.25 -11.33
C SER A 14 2.17 1.17 -11.87
N GLY A 15 3.23 1.83 -12.31
CA GLY A 15 3.16 3.18 -12.84
C GLY A 15 3.08 4.27 -11.77
N LEU A 16 3.46 3.94 -10.55
CA LEU A 16 3.40 4.87 -9.42
C LEU A 16 4.79 5.34 -9.03
N ARG A 17 4.86 6.58 -8.57
CA ARG A 17 6.11 7.13 -8.04
C ARG A 17 6.31 6.62 -6.61
N PRO A 18 7.49 6.07 -6.28
CA PRO A 18 7.78 5.64 -4.91
C PRO A 18 7.93 6.84 -3.99
N THR A 19 6.96 7.03 -3.11
CA THR A 19 6.99 8.07 -2.08
C THR A 19 6.96 7.40 -0.72
N LYS A 20 7.32 8.16 0.32
CA LYS A 20 7.27 7.64 1.69
C LYS A 20 5.87 7.13 2.04
N GLN A 21 4.85 7.86 1.63
CA GLN A 21 3.47 7.50 1.88
C GLN A 21 3.11 6.18 1.20
N ARG A 22 3.47 6.03 -0.07
CA ARG A 22 3.18 4.80 -0.81
C ARG A 22 3.97 3.61 -0.31
N ILE A 23 5.21 3.83 0.11
CA ILE A 23 6.01 2.76 0.73
C ILE A 23 5.34 2.30 2.03
N LYS A 24 4.83 3.24 2.82
CA LYS A 24 4.11 2.90 4.05
C LYS A 24 2.86 2.09 3.77
N ILE A 25 2.14 2.45 2.73
CA ILE A 25 0.98 1.67 2.29
C ILE A 25 1.39 0.24 1.94
N CYS A 26 2.50 0.08 1.23
CA CYS A 26 3.04 -1.23 0.89
C CYS A 26 3.39 -2.04 2.14
N GLU A 27 4.03 -1.41 3.11
CA GLU A 27 4.38 -2.09 4.36
C GLU A 27 3.15 -2.67 5.04
N VAL A 28 2.07 -1.89 5.12
CA VAL A 28 0.84 -2.35 5.76
C VAL A 28 0.20 -3.47 4.95
N LEU A 29 0.15 -3.32 3.62
CA LEU A 29 -0.49 -4.31 2.76
C LEU A 29 0.25 -5.63 2.71
N PHE A 30 1.58 -5.61 2.60
CA PHE A 30 2.36 -6.80 2.34
C PHE A 30 2.99 -7.42 3.58
N ASN A 31 2.97 -6.74 4.71
CA ASN A 31 3.44 -7.31 5.97
C ASN A 31 2.37 -8.11 6.70
N THR A 32 1.15 -8.11 6.23
CA THR A 32 0.11 -8.95 6.81
C THR A 32 0.28 -10.36 6.28
N GLN A 33 0.59 -11.29 7.16
CA GLN A 33 0.83 -12.69 6.77
C GLN A 33 -0.46 -13.45 6.46
N LYS A 34 -1.60 -12.88 6.82
CA LYS A 34 -2.89 -13.52 6.57
C LYS A 34 -3.58 -12.83 5.42
N THR A 35 -4.28 -13.62 4.62
CA THR A 35 -5.09 -13.10 3.54
C THR A 35 -6.32 -12.43 4.15
N PHE A 36 -6.32 -11.12 4.16
CA PHE A 36 -7.47 -10.34 4.61
C PHE A 36 -8.13 -9.69 3.44
N HIS A 37 -9.43 -9.60 3.51
CA HIS A 37 -10.17 -8.68 2.66
C HIS A 37 -10.28 -7.37 3.43
N PHE A 38 -9.51 -6.38 2.99
CA PHE A 38 -9.59 -5.04 3.57
C PHE A 38 -10.58 -4.20 2.81
N THR A 39 -11.39 -3.45 3.54
CA THR A 39 -12.00 -2.28 2.93
C THR A 39 -10.94 -1.18 2.91
N ILE A 40 -11.13 -0.20 2.03
CA ILE A 40 -10.23 0.96 1.97
C ILE A 40 -10.20 1.68 3.32
N ASN A 41 -11.35 1.78 3.99
CA ASN A 41 -11.44 2.43 5.30
C ASN A 41 -10.61 1.70 6.36
N GLU A 42 -10.63 0.39 6.36
CA GLU A 42 -9.83 -0.41 7.29
C GLU A 42 -8.34 -0.22 7.04
N LEU A 43 -7.95 -0.19 5.76
CA LEU A 43 -6.57 0.04 5.38
C LEU A 43 -6.09 1.41 5.85
N VAL A 44 -6.89 2.45 5.64
CA VAL A 44 -6.57 3.80 6.09
C VAL A 44 -6.38 3.83 7.60
N LYS A 45 -7.25 3.18 8.36
CA LYS A 45 -7.13 3.12 9.81
C LYS A 45 -5.83 2.45 10.25
N ARG A 46 -5.44 1.36 9.60
CA ARG A 46 -4.20 0.67 9.92
C ARG A 46 -2.97 1.51 9.61
N ILE A 47 -2.99 2.19 8.48
CA ILE A 47 -1.91 3.09 8.09
C ILE A 47 -1.78 4.23 9.10
N SER A 48 -2.90 4.81 9.51
CA SER A 48 -2.91 5.90 10.49
C SER A 48 -2.35 5.47 11.85
N LYS A 49 -2.53 4.20 12.22
CA LYS A 49 -1.97 3.67 13.47
C LYS A 49 -0.47 3.41 13.37
N SER A 50 0.02 3.09 12.18
CA SER A 50 1.43 2.72 12.00
C SER A 50 2.32 3.90 11.67
N THR A 51 1.76 5.06 11.37
CA THR A 51 2.52 6.27 11.07
C THR A 51 1.78 7.50 11.60
N ASN A 52 2.55 8.51 11.99
CA ASN A 52 2.01 9.80 12.41
C ASN A 52 1.68 10.70 11.22
N ASP A 53 2.12 10.34 10.03
CA ASP A 53 1.86 11.11 8.84
C ASP A 53 0.45 10.87 8.35
N LYS A 54 -0.23 11.95 7.99
CA LYS A 54 -1.55 11.84 7.38
C LYS A 54 -1.40 11.48 5.91
N ILE A 55 -1.89 10.31 5.55
CA ILE A 55 -1.92 9.89 4.17
C ILE A 55 -3.32 10.12 3.64
N SER A 56 -3.42 10.80 2.50
CA SER A 56 -4.74 11.11 1.94
C SER A 56 -5.43 9.84 1.46
N LEU A 57 -6.75 9.84 1.58
CA LEU A 57 -7.57 8.73 1.11
C LEU A 57 -7.35 8.49 -0.39
N ALA A 58 -7.19 9.57 -1.16
CA ALA A 58 -6.93 9.46 -2.59
C ALA A 58 -5.64 8.71 -2.88
N THR A 59 -4.57 8.97 -2.12
CA THR A 59 -3.29 8.28 -2.29
C THR A 59 -3.44 6.78 -2.01
N VAL A 60 -4.14 6.43 -0.94
CA VAL A 60 -4.39 5.02 -0.60
C VAL A 60 -5.19 4.35 -1.71
N TYR A 61 -6.24 5.00 -2.16
CA TYR A 61 -7.13 4.47 -3.20
C TYR A 61 -6.37 4.23 -4.51
N ASN A 62 -5.59 5.22 -4.94
CA ASN A 62 -4.82 5.12 -6.19
C ASN A 62 -3.80 3.99 -6.12
N THR A 63 -3.13 3.84 -4.98
CA THR A 63 -2.13 2.80 -4.80
C THR A 63 -2.77 1.41 -4.84
N VAL A 64 -3.86 1.22 -4.12
CA VAL A 64 -4.57 -0.06 -4.07
C VAL A 64 -5.11 -0.42 -5.46
N HIS A 65 -5.69 0.55 -6.16
CA HIS A 65 -6.22 0.35 -7.49
C HIS A 65 -5.15 -0.08 -8.49
N ALA A 66 -4.00 0.59 -8.45
CA ALA A 66 -2.90 0.27 -9.35
C ALA A 66 -2.39 -1.15 -9.08
N PHE A 67 -2.30 -1.55 -7.82
CA PHE A 67 -1.86 -2.89 -7.47
C PHE A 67 -2.87 -3.96 -7.90
N LYS A 68 -4.16 -3.68 -7.80
CA LYS A 68 -5.19 -4.58 -8.30
C LYS A 68 -5.08 -4.78 -9.80
N ASN A 69 -4.86 -3.68 -10.53
CA ASN A 69 -4.71 -3.75 -11.99
C ASN A 69 -3.49 -4.56 -12.41
N LYS A 70 -2.45 -4.56 -11.60
CA LYS A 70 -1.24 -5.35 -11.89
C LYS A 70 -1.34 -6.79 -11.37
N GLY A 71 -2.38 -7.13 -10.64
CA GLY A 71 -2.53 -8.46 -10.08
C GLY A 71 -1.78 -8.72 -8.79
N TYR A 72 -1.24 -7.68 -8.16
CA TYR A 72 -0.57 -7.83 -6.86
C TYR A 72 -1.57 -8.00 -5.72
N LEU A 73 -2.79 -7.54 -5.91
CA LEU A 73 -3.88 -7.70 -4.94
C LEU A 73 -5.07 -8.35 -5.63
N LYS A 74 -5.77 -9.17 -4.90
CA LYS A 74 -6.98 -9.82 -5.38
C LYS A 74 -8.23 -9.07 -4.92
#